data_e697a88baf158b2021140c8c57ebe052
#
_entry.id   e697a88baf158b2021140c8c57ebe052
#
_cell.length_a   1.000
_cell.length_b   1.000
_cell.length_c   1.000
_cell.angle_alpha   90.00
_cell.angle_beta   90.00
_cell.angle_gamma   90.00
#
_symmetry.space_group_name_H-M   'P 1'
#
loop_
_entity.id
_entity.type
_entity.pdbx_description
1 polymer ?
#
loop_
_entity_poly.entity_id
_entity_poly.type
_entity_poly.pdbx_seq_one_letter_code
_entity_poly.pdbx_strand_id
1 'polypeptide(L)'
;MPQDLDYFHYTSNNTIYGTEIRKDPDAGNVRLVADMSSDIFSRKFDVSKYDLIYGGAQKNLAPAGVTIVIVRDGALGHVDRAIPTMLNYQTHVKKGSMFNTPPVLPIFAALQTLKYYKMLGGVEAIEKVDLEKAAKLYEAIDSSKMFVATVPNHEDRSIMNVCFVMKPEYKELEQAFIAFATERGMVGIKGHRDVGGFRASLYNALPMESVEALVECMKEFQKKY
;
A
#
# COMPACT_ATOMS: atom_id res chain seq x y z
N MET A 1 9.95 -23.51 1.93
CA MET A 1 10.93 -22.52 1.40
C MET A 1 12.32 -23.15 1.48
N PRO A 2 13.22 -22.98 0.46
CA PRO A 2 14.62 -23.38 0.58
C PRO A 2 15.28 -22.71 1.76
N GLN A 3 16.11 -23.44 2.53
CA GLN A 3 16.74 -22.93 3.77
C GLN A 3 18.20 -22.45 3.55
N ASP A 4 18.69 -22.55 2.35
CA ASP A 4 20.03 -22.13 1.89
C ASP A 4 20.04 -20.72 1.26
N LEU A 5 18.94 -19.95 1.45
CA LEU A 5 18.83 -18.58 0.96
C LEU A 5 19.49 -17.58 1.93
N ASP A 6 20.12 -16.54 1.39
CA ASP A 6 20.63 -15.41 2.16
C ASP A 6 19.50 -14.62 2.83
N TYR A 7 18.38 -14.44 2.13
CA TYR A 7 17.15 -13.82 2.63
C TYR A 7 15.95 -14.15 1.73
N PHE A 8 14.76 -14.00 2.29
CA PHE A 8 13.50 -14.01 1.56
C PHE A 8 12.92 -12.61 1.55
N HIS A 9 12.80 -12.05 0.35
CA HIS A 9 12.17 -10.72 0.14
C HIS A 9 10.78 -10.88 -0.44
N TYR A 10 9.83 -10.10 0.09
CA TYR A 10 8.51 -9.98 -0.50
C TYR A 10 7.97 -8.55 -0.42
N THR A 11 7.02 -8.22 -1.30
CA THR A 11 6.25 -6.98 -1.24
C THR A 11 4.89 -7.31 -0.64
N SER A 12 4.59 -6.75 0.53
CA SER A 12 3.38 -7.09 1.30
C SER A 12 2.10 -6.67 0.58
N ASN A 13 2.10 -5.53 -0.09
CA ASN A 13 0.98 -5.03 -0.86
C ASN A 13 1.40 -4.58 -2.26
N ASN A 14 0.82 -5.18 -3.30
CA ASN A 14 1.08 -4.82 -4.69
C ASN A 14 0.14 -3.71 -5.14
N THR A 15 0.66 -2.49 -5.21
CA THR A 15 -0.08 -1.27 -5.56
C THR A 15 -0.71 -1.31 -6.96
N ILE A 16 -0.12 -2.08 -7.89
CA ILE A 16 -0.49 -2.09 -9.31
C ILE A 16 -1.57 -3.12 -9.58
N TYR A 17 -1.43 -4.32 -9.01
CA TYR A 17 -2.34 -5.44 -9.25
C TYR A 17 -3.44 -5.60 -8.20
N GLY A 18 -3.30 -4.94 -7.03
CA GLY A 18 -4.31 -4.97 -5.97
C GLY A 18 -4.29 -6.25 -5.15
N THR A 19 -3.13 -6.92 -5.06
CA THR A 19 -2.94 -8.09 -4.18
C THR A 19 -2.21 -7.70 -2.90
N GLU A 20 -2.54 -8.37 -1.79
CA GLU A 20 -1.92 -8.13 -0.49
C GLU A 20 -1.68 -9.45 0.25
N ILE A 21 -0.51 -9.58 0.86
CA ILE A 21 -0.13 -10.69 1.73
C ILE A 21 -0.30 -10.22 3.17
N ARG A 22 -1.47 -10.49 3.76
CA ARG A 22 -1.79 -10.04 5.14
C ARG A 22 -1.26 -10.97 6.23
N LYS A 23 -0.95 -12.21 5.91
CA LYS A 23 -0.33 -13.15 6.84
C LYS A 23 1.18 -13.17 6.62
N ASP A 24 1.94 -12.83 7.67
CA ASP A 24 3.40 -12.85 7.59
C ASP A 24 3.91 -14.22 7.10
N PRO A 25 4.77 -14.25 6.06
CA PRO A 25 5.35 -15.49 5.58
C PRO A 25 6.16 -16.20 6.66
N ASP A 26 6.05 -17.52 6.74
CA ASP A 26 6.96 -18.33 7.54
C ASP A 26 8.25 -18.58 6.74
N ALA A 27 9.28 -17.84 7.09
CA ALA A 27 10.60 -17.95 6.47
C ALA A 27 11.51 -19.02 7.14
N GLY A 28 11.06 -19.63 8.25
CA GLY A 28 11.91 -20.55 9.03
C GLY A 28 13.14 -19.84 9.56
N ASN A 29 14.35 -20.35 9.19
CA ASN A 29 15.62 -19.73 9.57
C ASN A 29 16.16 -18.70 8.55
N VAL A 30 15.44 -18.48 7.44
CA VAL A 30 15.84 -17.53 6.41
C VAL A 30 15.46 -16.12 6.84
N ARG A 31 16.35 -15.15 6.64
CA ARG A 31 16.10 -13.74 6.95
C ARG A 31 14.92 -13.21 6.16
N LEU A 32 13.96 -12.57 6.84
CA LEU A 32 12.78 -12.03 6.22
C LEU A 32 12.93 -10.52 5.96
N VAL A 33 12.74 -10.13 4.71
CA VAL A 33 12.80 -8.73 4.24
C VAL A 33 11.47 -8.36 3.58
N ALA A 34 10.89 -7.23 3.96
CA ALA A 34 9.61 -6.79 3.41
C ALA A 34 9.66 -5.36 2.85
N ASP A 35 9.12 -5.20 1.63
CA ASP A 35 8.66 -3.91 1.11
C ASP A 35 7.21 -3.69 1.57
N MET A 36 7.02 -2.73 2.47
CA MET A 36 5.71 -2.31 2.95
C MET A 36 5.34 -0.89 2.48
N SER A 37 5.89 -0.44 1.35
CA SER A 37 5.71 0.95 0.88
C SER A 37 4.25 1.36 0.71
N SER A 38 3.34 0.44 0.41
CA SER A 38 1.93 0.78 0.17
C SER A 38 0.95 0.33 1.26
N ASP A 39 1.44 -0.34 2.31
CA ASP A 39 0.62 -0.81 3.43
C ASP A 39 1.27 -0.60 4.81
N ILE A 40 2.41 0.11 4.88
CA ILE A 40 3.03 0.43 6.17
C ILE A 40 2.06 1.21 7.06
N PHE A 41 1.92 0.81 8.33
CA PHE A 41 0.96 1.34 9.31
C PHE A 41 -0.53 1.14 9.00
N SER A 42 -0.90 0.28 8.04
CA SER A 42 -2.29 -0.05 7.75
C SER A 42 -2.82 -1.20 8.61
N ARG A 43 -1.94 -2.04 9.10
CA ARG A 43 -2.29 -3.23 9.88
C ARG A 43 -1.25 -3.55 10.95
N LYS A 44 -1.67 -4.31 11.96
CA LYS A 44 -0.75 -4.87 12.96
C LYS A 44 -0.03 -6.09 12.41
N PHE A 45 1.27 -6.18 12.69
CA PHE A 45 2.09 -7.35 12.40
C PHE A 45 3.21 -7.49 13.43
N ASP A 46 3.82 -8.65 13.49
CA ASP A 46 4.91 -8.93 14.43
C ASP A 46 6.26 -8.53 13.84
N VAL A 47 6.73 -7.33 14.16
CA VAL A 47 8.02 -6.77 13.72
C VAL A 47 9.18 -7.71 14.04
N SER A 48 9.09 -8.51 15.12
CA SER A 48 10.17 -9.41 15.53
C SER A 48 10.48 -10.54 14.55
N LYS A 49 9.58 -10.81 13.61
CA LYS A 49 9.80 -11.80 12.55
C LYS A 49 10.70 -11.32 11.41
N TYR A 50 10.92 -10.01 11.30
CA TYR A 50 11.62 -9.40 10.18
C TYR A 50 13.04 -9.03 10.52
N ASP A 51 13.95 -9.21 9.57
CA ASP A 51 15.29 -8.67 9.64
C ASP A 51 15.39 -7.27 9.06
N LEU A 52 14.57 -6.98 8.06
CA LEU A 52 14.45 -5.64 7.49
C LEU A 52 13.05 -5.40 6.94
N ILE A 53 12.48 -4.24 7.28
CA ILE A 53 11.26 -3.71 6.68
C ILE A 53 11.61 -2.34 6.11
N TYR A 54 11.10 -2.03 4.93
CA TYR A 54 11.19 -0.68 4.39
C TYR A 54 9.88 -0.23 3.76
N GLY A 55 9.69 1.08 3.72
CA GLY A 55 8.52 1.69 3.11
C GLY A 55 8.77 3.13 2.70
N GLY A 56 8.52 3.44 1.42
CA GLY A 56 8.50 4.82 0.94
C GLY A 56 7.31 5.59 1.53
N ALA A 57 7.56 6.80 2.04
CA ALA A 57 6.53 7.58 2.76
C ALA A 57 5.37 8.05 1.86
N GLN A 58 5.59 8.19 0.54
CA GLN A 58 4.70 8.88 -0.40
C GLN A 58 3.34 8.22 -0.63
N LYS A 59 3.10 7.04 -0.12
CA LYS A 59 1.82 6.35 -0.26
C LYS A 59 0.95 6.51 0.98
N ASN A 60 1.44 6.08 2.13
CA ASN A 60 0.62 5.96 3.33
C ASN A 60 1.07 6.85 4.51
N LEU A 61 2.10 7.66 4.37
CA LEU A 61 2.69 8.37 5.51
C LEU A 61 2.94 9.86 5.29
N ALA A 62 3.58 10.27 4.18
CA ALA A 62 4.04 11.64 3.97
C ALA A 62 4.24 11.93 2.47
N PRO A 63 4.57 13.16 2.06
CA PRO A 63 5.07 13.43 0.72
C PRO A 63 6.33 12.63 0.37
N ALA A 64 6.61 12.50 -0.92
CA ALA A 64 7.82 11.83 -1.41
C ALA A 64 9.11 12.46 -0.85
N GLY A 65 10.16 11.63 -0.70
CA GLY A 65 11.49 12.07 -0.28
C GLY A 65 12.00 11.37 0.99
N VAL A 66 11.17 10.58 1.67
CA VAL A 66 11.57 9.79 2.85
C VAL A 66 11.26 8.32 2.62
N THR A 67 12.17 7.46 3.05
CA THR A 67 11.94 6.02 3.21
C THR A 67 12.20 5.66 4.65
N ILE A 68 11.24 4.98 5.28
CA ILE A 68 11.44 4.37 6.60
C ILE A 68 12.12 3.02 6.38
N VAL A 69 13.16 2.76 7.18
CA VAL A 69 13.82 1.45 7.25
C VAL A 69 13.85 1.01 8.71
N ILE A 70 13.30 -0.15 8.98
CA ILE A 70 13.37 -0.82 10.28
C ILE A 70 14.27 -2.03 10.07
N VAL A 71 15.37 -2.08 10.79
CA VAL A 71 16.34 -3.15 10.65
C VAL A 71 16.63 -3.78 12.02
N ARG A 72 16.67 -5.12 12.06
CA ARG A 72 16.98 -5.87 13.27
C ARG A 72 18.41 -5.59 13.73
N ASP A 73 18.60 -5.41 15.02
CA ASP A 73 19.94 -5.32 15.60
C ASP A 73 20.76 -6.57 15.23
N GLY A 74 22.00 -6.34 14.78
CA GLY A 74 22.89 -7.41 14.33
C GLY A 74 22.61 -7.95 12.91
N ALA A 75 21.64 -7.47 12.17
CA ALA A 75 21.42 -7.90 10.78
C ALA A 75 22.42 -7.30 9.78
N LEU A 76 23.14 -6.25 10.16
CA LEU A 76 24.06 -5.50 9.31
C LEU A 76 25.54 -5.86 9.60
N GLY A 77 26.39 -5.68 8.59
CA GLY A 77 27.86 -5.78 8.75
C GLY A 77 28.43 -7.17 8.59
N HIS A 78 27.74 -8.09 7.96
CA HIS A 78 28.18 -9.48 7.78
C HIS A 78 28.81 -9.78 6.39
N VAL A 79 29.06 -8.76 5.58
CA VAL A 79 29.62 -8.95 4.23
C VAL A 79 30.98 -8.26 4.12
N ASP A 80 31.97 -8.97 3.60
CA ASP A 80 33.36 -8.48 3.43
C ASP A 80 33.55 -7.70 2.13
N ARG A 81 32.61 -7.75 1.21
CA ARG A 81 32.70 -7.00 -0.05
C ARG A 81 32.57 -5.49 0.15
N ALA A 82 33.22 -4.73 -0.70
CA ALA A 82 33.08 -3.27 -0.72
C ALA A 82 31.61 -2.89 -1.06
N ILE A 83 31.00 -2.10 -0.19
CA ILE A 83 29.65 -1.54 -0.39
C ILE A 83 29.80 -0.04 -0.57
N PRO A 84 29.23 0.57 -1.64
CA PRO A 84 29.20 2.02 -1.78
C PRO A 84 28.58 2.68 -0.54
N THR A 85 29.16 3.79 -0.10
CA THR A 85 28.81 4.45 1.17
C THR A 85 27.30 4.65 1.36
N MET A 86 26.60 5.12 0.31
CA MET A 86 25.17 5.41 0.37
C MET A 86 24.28 4.15 0.36
N LEU A 87 24.80 3.00 -0.09
CA LEU A 87 24.11 1.72 -0.09
C LEU A 87 24.38 0.89 1.18
N ASN A 88 25.22 1.41 2.08
CA ASN A 88 25.53 0.74 3.35
C ASN A 88 24.65 1.29 4.47
N TYR A 89 23.72 0.51 4.96
CA TYR A 89 22.84 0.89 6.06
C TYR A 89 23.57 1.29 7.33
N GLN A 90 24.76 0.72 7.60
CA GLN A 90 25.57 1.12 8.76
C GLN A 90 25.98 2.60 8.71
N THR A 91 26.17 3.17 7.51
CA THR A 91 26.45 4.60 7.34
C THR A 91 25.31 5.45 7.90
N HIS A 92 24.08 5.08 7.57
CA HIS A 92 22.87 5.79 8.00
C HIS A 92 22.62 5.61 9.50
N VAL A 93 22.77 4.38 10.01
CA VAL A 93 22.61 4.08 11.45
C VAL A 93 23.61 4.90 12.29
N LYS A 94 24.91 4.87 11.95
CA LYS A 94 25.96 5.60 12.67
C LYS A 94 25.77 7.12 12.68
N LYS A 95 25.04 7.66 11.71
CA LYS A 95 24.78 9.10 11.57
C LYS A 95 23.36 9.50 11.97
N GLY A 96 22.59 8.61 12.62
CA GLY A 96 21.21 8.88 13.02
C GLY A 96 20.33 9.33 11.85
N SER A 97 20.48 8.68 10.70
CA SER A 97 19.82 8.99 9.42
C SER A 97 20.16 10.37 8.82
N MET A 98 21.17 11.06 9.33
CA MET A 98 21.60 12.38 8.88
C MET A 98 23.02 12.37 8.31
N PHE A 99 23.36 11.38 7.52
CA PHE A 99 24.63 11.36 6.79
C PHE A 99 24.71 12.52 5.79
N ASN A 100 23.62 12.83 5.12
CA ASN A 100 23.43 14.03 4.30
C ASN A 100 22.35 14.93 4.95
N THR A 101 22.19 16.14 4.45
CA THR A 101 21.10 17.03 4.83
C THR A 101 19.75 16.33 4.61
N PRO A 102 18.93 16.16 5.66
CA PRO A 102 17.69 15.42 5.54
C PRO A 102 16.59 16.23 4.85
N PRO A 103 15.61 15.58 4.20
CA PRO A 103 14.44 16.24 3.64
C PRO A 103 13.47 16.63 4.75
N VAL A 104 13.67 17.80 5.36
CA VAL A 104 13.00 18.24 6.60
C VAL A 104 11.48 18.24 6.48
N LEU A 105 10.92 18.78 5.36
CA LEU A 105 9.47 18.88 5.19
C LEU A 105 8.77 17.51 5.15
N PRO A 106 9.19 16.52 4.36
CA PRO A 106 8.60 15.17 4.41
C PRO A 106 8.76 14.50 5.77
N ILE A 107 9.87 14.69 6.48
CA ILE A 107 10.07 14.16 7.84
C ILE A 107 9.09 14.81 8.82
N PHE A 108 8.91 16.12 8.76
CA PHE A 108 7.94 16.85 9.58
C PHE A 108 6.51 16.35 9.29
N ALA A 109 6.13 16.21 8.02
CA ALA A 109 4.84 15.68 7.63
C ALA A 109 4.61 14.25 8.15
N ALA A 110 5.62 13.38 8.01
CA ALA A 110 5.57 12.02 8.57
C ALA A 110 5.33 12.03 10.08
N LEU A 111 6.01 12.90 10.82
CA LEU A 111 5.81 13.05 12.26
C LEU A 111 4.37 13.47 12.60
N GLN A 112 3.79 14.42 11.84
CA GLN A 112 2.40 14.85 12.07
C GLN A 112 1.41 13.71 11.78
N THR A 113 1.61 12.99 10.69
CA THR A 113 0.79 11.82 10.33
C THR A 113 0.86 10.74 11.42
N LEU A 114 2.05 10.40 11.93
CA LEU A 114 2.19 9.42 13.01
C LEU A 114 1.53 9.87 14.32
N LYS A 115 1.60 11.17 14.64
CA LYS A 115 0.86 11.74 15.78
C LYS A 115 -0.65 11.62 15.58
N TYR A 116 -1.13 11.90 14.38
CA TYR A 116 -2.53 11.76 14.02
C TYR A 116 -2.99 10.30 14.13
N TYR A 117 -2.23 9.33 13.59
CA TYR A 117 -2.52 7.91 13.74
C TYR A 117 -2.59 7.47 15.21
N LYS A 118 -1.66 7.95 16.03
CA LYS A 118 -1.67 7.68 17.48
C LYS A 118 -2.92 8.26 18.16
N MET A 119 -3.34 9.46 17.77
CA MET A 119 -4.56 10.11 18.28
C MET A 119 -5.83 9.35 17.90
N LEU A 120 -5.87 8.74 16.70
CA LEU A 120 -6.99 7.90 16.26
C LEU A 120 -7.11 6.55 16.98
N GLY A 121 -6.16 6.20 17.85
CA GLY A 121 -6.14 4.92 18.57
C GLY A 121 -5.08 3.94 18.05
N GLY A 122 -4.16 4.40 17.20
CA GLY A 122 -3.05 3.62 16.67
C GLY A 122 -3.44 2.71 15.51
N VAL A 123 -2.52 1.81 15.17
CA VAL A 123 -2.63 0.94 13.99
C VAL A 123 -3.87 0.03 14.06
N GLU A 124 -4.25 -0.45 15.23
CA GLU A 124 -5.43 -1.33 15.41
C GLU A 124 -6.74 -0.61 15.03
N ALA A 125 -6.88 0.66 15.42
CA ALA A 125 -8.04 1.46 15.05
C ALA A 125 -8.06 1.81 13.56
N ILE A 126 -6.90 2.07 12.98
CA ILE A 126 -6.72 2.36 11.55
C ILE A 126 -7.07 1.12 10.73
N GLU A 127 -6.53 -0.05 11.07
CA GLU A 127 -6.81 -1.33 10.40
C GLU A 127 -8.32 -1.61 10.30
N LYS A 128 -9.06 -1.35 11.38
CA LYS A 128 -10.51 -1.51 11.38
C LYS A 128 -11.19 -0.62 10.33
N VAL A 129 -10.82 0.65 10.28
CA VAL A 129 -11.39 1.60 9.30
C VAL A 129 -10.98 1.23 7.87
N ASP A 130 -9.74 0.81 7.66
CA ASP A 130 -9.25 0.40 6.34
C ASP A 130 -9.96 -0.85 5.82
N LEU A 131 -10.22 -1.81 6.70
CA LEU A 131 -11.03 -3.00 6.40
C LEU A 131 -12.47 -2.62 6.02
N GLU A 132 -13.11 -1.69 6.75
CA GLU A 132 -14.46 -1.21 6.46
C GLU A 132 -14.52 -0.47 5.10
N LYS A 133 -13.53 0.38 4.79
CA LYS A 133 -13.41 1.06 3.49
C LYS A 133 -13.31 0.06 2.33
N ALA A 134 -12.39 -0.90 2.47
CA ALA A 134 -12.16 -1.92 1.45
C ALA A 134 -13.40 -2.81 1.26
N ALA A 135 -14.01 -3.28 2.35
CA ALA A 135 -15.21 -4.11 2.30
C ALA A 135 -16.35 -3.41 1.55
N LYS A 136 -16.62 -2.13 1.86
CA LYS A 136 -17.66 -1.34 1.21
C LYS A 136 -17.45 -1.23 -0.31
N LEU A 137 -16.22 -0.97 -0.75
CA LEU A 137 -15.93 -0.86 -2.18
C LEU A 137 -15.98 -2.21 -2.89
N TYR A 138 -15.41 -3.27 -2.29
CA TYR A 138 -15.49 -4.61 -2.88
C TYR A 138 -16.91 -5.14 -2.97
N GLU A 139 -17.76 -4.90 -1.96
CA GLU A 139 -19.18 -5.24 -2.01
C GLU A 139 -19.88 -4.56 -3.21
N ALA A 140 -19.58 -3.29 -3.45
CA ALA A 140 -20.13 -2.56 -4.60
C ALA A 140 -19.64 -3.12 -5.94
N ILE A 141 -18.37 -3.55 -6.01
CA ILE A 141 -17.79 -4.16 -7.21
C ILE A 141 -18.37 -5.55 -7.44
N ASP A 142 -18.41 -6.40 -6.42
CA ASP A 142 -18.84 -7.80 -6.53
C ASP A 142 -20.34 -7.93 -6.84
N SER A 143 -21.18 -6.99 -6.34
CA SER A 143 -22.60 -6.90 -6.66
C SER A 143 -22.90 -6.20 -7.99
N SER A 144 -21.91 -5.61 -8.64
CA SER A 144 -22.06 -4.82 -9.85
C SER A 144 -22.40 -5.69 -11.08
N LYS A 145 -23.25 -5.16 -11.96
CA LYS A 145 -23.45 -5.72 -13.30
C LYS A 145 -22.28 -5.42 -14.24
N MET A 146 -21.63 -4.27 -14.05
CA MET A 146 -20.64 -3.72 -14.98
C MET A 146 -19.20 -3.93 -14.56
N PHE A 147 -18.92 -3.94 -13.25
CA PHE A 147 -17.55 -3.99 -12.71
C PHE A 147 -17.19 -5.37 -12.17
N VAL A 148 -15.90 -5.68 -12.18
CA VAL A 148 -15.34 -6.89 -11.58
C VAL A 148 -13.96 -6.60 -11.00
N ALA A 149 -13.67 -7.14 -9.80
CA ALA A 149 -12.36 -7.02 -9.20
C ALA A 149 -11.30 -7.78 -10.01
N THR A 150 -10.09 -7.21 -10.13
CA THR A 150 -8.97 -7.89 -10.82
C THR A 150 -8.42 -9.07 -10.04
N VAL A 151 -8.60 -9.08 -8.71
CA VAL A 151 -8.18 -10.16 -7.82
C VAL A 151 -9.40 -10.99 -7.44
N PRO A 152 -9.53 -12.22 -7.98
CA PRO A 152 -10.73 -13.06 -7.75
C PRO A 152 -10.80 -13.61 -6.33
N ASN A 153 -9.65 -14.03 -5.75
CA ASN A 153 -9.60 -14.57 -4.40
C ASN A 153 -9.69 -13.44 -3.37
N HIS A 154 -10.73 -13.47 -2.53
CA HIS A 154 -10.98 -12.44 -1.53
C HIS A 154 -9.86 -12.32 -0.48
N GLU A 155 -9.17 -13.42 -0.15
CA GLU A 155 -8.09 -13.43 0.83
C GLU A 155 -6.84 -12.70 0.34
N ASP A 156 -6.66 -12.62 -0.99
CA ASP A 156 -5.51 -11.98 -1.63
C ASP A 156 -5.78 -10.52 -2.01
N ARG A 157 -6.99 -10.02 -1.79
CA ARG A 157 -7.38 -8.65 -2.14
C ARG A 157 -6.74 -7.62 -1.23
N SER A 158 -6.16 -6.58 -1.82
CA SER A 158 -5.60 -5.44 -1.10
C SER A 158 -6.70 -4.61 -0.42
N ILE A 159 -6.45 -4.23 0.84
CA ILE A 159 -7.28 -3.23 1.53
C ILE A 159 -6.83 -1.80 1.26
N MET A 160 -5.63 -1.64 0.66
CA MET A 160 -5.03 -0.33 0.33
C MET A 160 -5.25 0.08 -1.13
N ASN A 161 -5.21 -0.88 -2.07
CA ASN A 161 -5.31 -0.59 -3.49
C ASN A 161 -6.33 -1.53 -4.14
N VAL A 162 -7.56 -1.06 -4.24
CA VAL A 162 -8.65 -1.81 -4.88
C VAL A 162 -8.57 -1.63 -6.38
N CYS A 163 -8.20 -2.70 -7.08
CA CYS A 163 -8.11 -2.73 -8.54
C CYS A 163 -9.32 -3.45 -9.14
N PHE A 164 -9.93 -2.86 -10.15
CA PHE A 164 -11.10 -3.42 -10.81
C PHE A 164 -11.19 -2.98 -12.28
N VAL A 165 -11.97 -3.69 -13.06
CA VAL A 165 -12.14 -3.44 -14.51
C VAL A 165 -13.62 -3.50 -14.88
N MET A 166 -13.96 -3.05 -16.09
CA MET A 166 -15.26 -3.35 -16.69
C MET A 166 -15.33 -4.84 -17.04
N LYS A 167 -16.52 -5.46 -16.86
CA LYS A 167 -16.80 -6.77 -17.43
C LYS A 167 -16.71 -6.70 -18.96
N PRO A 168 -16.40 -7.82 -19.66
CA PRO A 168 -16.16 -7.79 -21.09
C PRO A 168 -17.26 -7.12 -21.91
N GLU A 169 -18.51 -7.28 -21.50
CA GLU A 169 -19.73 -6.74 -22.17
C GLU A 169 -19.82 -5.22 -22.10
N TYR A 170 -19.10 -4.59 -21.17
CA TYR A 170 -19.12 -3.13 -20.92
C TYR A 170 -17.77 -2.48 -21.16
N LYS A 171 -16.79 -3.20 -21.72
CA LYS A 171 -15.41 -2.71 -21.84
C LYS A 171 -15.27 -1.40 -22.63
N GLU A 172 -16.11 -1.18 -23.60
CA GLU A 172 -16.16 0.07 -24.39
C GLU A 172 -16.54 1.29 -23.54
N LEU A 173 -17.17 1.09 -22.37
CA LEU A 173 -17.57 2.17 -21.47
C LEU A 173 -16.45 2.60 -20.50
N GLU A 174 -15.27 1.97 -20.54
CA GLU A 174 -14.17 2.26 -19.62
C GLU A 174 -13.76 3.75 -19.62
N GLN A 175 -13.60 4.34 -20.79
CA GLN A 175 -13.25 5.76 -20.91
C GLN A 175 -14.40 6.67 -20.48
N ALA A 176 -15.63 6.27 -20.75
CA ALA A 176 -16.83 7.01 -20.32
C ALA A 176 -16.94 7.03 -18.78
N PHE A 177 -16.63 5.92 -18.10
CA PHE A 177 -16.61 5.89 -16.63
C PHE A 177 -15.49 6.75 -16.05
N ILE A 178 -14.28 6.72 -16.64
CA ILE A 178 -13.17 7.58 -16.20
C ILE A 178 -13.58 9.06 -16.29
N ALA A 179 -14.17 9.49 -17.41
CA ALA A 179 -14.65 10.86 -17.58
C ALA A 179 -15.74 11.20 -16.55
N PHE A 180 -16.73 10.33 -16.40
CA PHE A 180 -17.85 10.49 -15.46
C PHE A 180 -17.40 10.63 -13.99
N ALA A 181 -16.42 9.82 -13.56
CA ALA A 181 -15.81 9.89 -12.24
C ALA A 181 -14.98 11.18 -12.07
N THR A 182 -14.21 11.56 -13.11
CA THR A 182 -13.37 12.77 -13.08
C THR A 182 -14.23 14.03 -12.95
N GLU A 183 -15.35 14.13 -13.66
CA GLU A 183 -16.33 15.23 -13.53
C GLU A 183 -16.88 15.39 -12.11
N ARG A 184 -16.85 14.30 -11.31
CA ARG A 184 -17.25 14.26 -9.90
C ARG A 184 -16.09 14.44 -8.93
N GLY A 185 -14.93 14.87 -9.42
CA GLY A 185 -13.74 15.15 -8.63
C GLY A 185 -12.90 13.91 -8.27
N MET A 186 -13.19 12.75 -8.83
CA MET A 186 -12.42 11.51 -8.59
C MET A 186 -11.20 11.44 -9.50
N VAL A 187 -10.24 12.31 -9.26
CA VAL A 187 -9.00 12.40 -10.02
C VAL A 187 -8.13 11.19 -9.71
N GLY A 188 -7.59 10.53 -10.76
CA GLY A 188 -6.65 9.41 -10.59
C GLY A 188 -7.30 8.04 -10.41
N ILE A 189 -8.61 7.89 -10.72
CA ILE A 189 -9.31 6.59 -10.71
C ILE A 189 -8.79 5.63 -11.79
N LYS A 190 -8.17 6.14 -12.85
CA LYS A 190 -7.58 5.31 -13.91
C LYS A 190 -6.52 4.37 -13.36
N GLY A 191 -6.61 3.09 -13.73
CA GLY A 191 -5.65 2.05 -13.35
C GLY A 191 -4.25 2.28 -13.92
N HIS A 192 -3.31 1.47 -13.44
CA HIS A 192 -1.94 1.54 -13.95
C HIS A 192 -1.90 1.13 -15.42
N ARG A 193 -1.01 1.75 -16.20
CA ARG A 193 -0.86 1.50 -17.66
C ARG A 193 -0.64 0.03 -18.03
N ASP A 194 0.00 -0.74 -17.13
CA ASP A 194 0.33 -2.15 -17.37
C ASP A 194 -0.85 -3.09 -17.09
N VAL A 195 -1.88 -2.62 -16.36
CA VAL A 195 -3.05 -3.40 -15.98
C VAL A 195 -4.32 -2.90 -16.67
N GLY A 196 -4.42 -1.58 -16.89
CA GLY A 196 -5.64 -0.93 -17.36
C GLY A 196 -6.71 -0.80 -16.26
N GLY A 197 -7.94 -0.59 -16.69
CA GLY A 197 -9.08 -0.49 -15.80
C GLY A 197 -8.99 0.65 -14.80
N PHE A 198 -9.34 0.37 -13.55
CA PHE A 198 -9.47 1.34 -12.47
C PHE A 198 -8.70 0.91 -11.23
N ARG A 199 -8.26 1.89 -10.45
CA ARG A 199 -7.64 1.66 -9.15
C ARG A 199 -8.04 2.75 -8.17
N ALA A 200 -8.65 2.34 -7.07
CA ALA A 200 -8.89 3.19 -5.92
C ALA A 200 -7.80 2.96 -4.87
N SER A 201 -7.09 4.02 -4.49
CA SER A 201 -6.08 3.96 -3.42
C SER A 201 -6.72 4.43 -2.12
N LEU A 202 -6.95 3.49 -1.19
CA LEU A 202 -7.70 3.68 0.06
C LEU A 202 -6.77 3.93 1.26
N TYR A 203 -5.62 4.56 1.05
CA TYR A 203 -4.65 4.79 2.11
C TYR A 203 -5.28 5.34 3.40
N ASN A 204 -4.60 5.13 4.53
CA ASN A 204 -5.11 5.41 5.87
C ASN A 204 -5.82 6.77 6.01
N ALA A 205 -5.27 7.82 5.38
CA ALA A 205 -5.81 9.17 5.47
C ALA A 205 -7.02 9.44 4.55
N LEU A 206 -7.37 8.51 3.63
CA LEU A 206 -8.56 8.67 2.80
C LEU A 206 -9.82 8.48 3.66
N PRO A 207 -10.73 9.48 3.73
CA PRO A 207 -11.94 9.36 4.54
C PRO A 207 -12.95 8.39 3.92
N MET A 208 -13.82 7.80 4.75
CA MET A 208 -14.86 6.86 4.33
C MET A 208 -15.80 7.48 3.29
N GLU A 209 -16.12 8.76 3.43
CA GLU A 209 -17.00 9.52 2.54
C GLU A 209 -16.50 9.53 1.09
N SER A 210 -15.16 9.47 0.90
CA SER A 210 -14.58 9.37 -0.45
C SER A 210 -14.85 8.01 -1.08
N VAL A 211 -14.86 6.94 -0.28
CA VAL A 211 -15.22 5.59 -0.74
C VAL A 211 -16.69 5.52 -1.06
N GLU A 212 -17.54 6.10 -0.22
CA GLU A 212 -18.99 6.19 -0.42
C GLU A 212 -19.35 6.97 -1.69
N ALA A 213 -18.65 8.08 -1.93
CA ALA A 213 -18.82 8.85 -3.16
C ALA A 213 -18.47 8.04 -4.42
N LEU A 214 -17.40 7.22 -4.37
CA LEU A 214 -17.04 6.35 -5.49
C LEU A 214 -18.12 5.25 -5.70
N VAL A 215 -18.58 4.63 -4.63
CA VAL A 215 -19.65 3.62 -4.71
C VAL A 215 -20.92 4.20 -5.31
N GLU A 216 -21.35 5.42 -4.92
CA GLU A 216 -22.52 6.08 -5.50
C GLU A 216 -22.28 6.45 -6.97
N CYS A 217 -21.10 6.96 -7.31
CA CYS A 217 -20.72 7.22 -8.70
C CYS A 217 -20.82 5.95 -9.58
N MET A 218 -20.38 4.81 -9.09
CA MET A 218 -20.51 3.52 -9.79
C MET A 218 -21.97 3.14 -10.00
N LYS A 219 -22.84 3.32 -8.99
CA LYS A 219 -24.28 3.04 -9.06
C LYS A 219 -25.00 3.98 -10.04
N GLU A 220 -24.68 5.27 -10.00
CA GLU A 220 -25.23 6.25 -10.94
C GLU A 220 -24.85 5.94 -12.38
N PHE A 221 -23.57 5.57 -12.60
CA PHE A 221 -23.11 5.18 -13.93
C PHE A 221 -23.87 3.96 -14.46
N GLN A 222 -24.06 2.93 -13.63
CA GLN A 222 -24.82 1.73 -14.00
C GLN A 222 -26.32 1.99 -14.28
N LYS A 223 -26.90 3.05 -13.71
CA LYS A 223 -28.29 3.45 -14.02
C LYS A 223 -28.38 4.21 -15.35
N LYS A 224 -27.30 4.87 -15.74
CA LYS A 224 -27.26 5.71 -16.95
C LYS A 224 -27.03 4.88 -18.21
N TYR A 225 -26.28 3.80 -18.10
CA TYR A 225 -25.87 2.93 -19.19
C TYR A 225 -26.36 1.49 -18.99
#